data_75b77fd54e9c3a129b81b4a2d4465716
#
_entry.id   75b77fd54e9c3a129b81b4a2d4465716
#
_cell.length_a   1.000
_cell.length_b   1.000
_cell.length_c   1.000
_cell.angle_alpha   90.00
_cell.angle_beta   90.00
_cell.angle_gamma   90.00
#
_symmetry.space_group_name_H-M   'P 1'
#
loop_
_entity.id
_entity.type
_entity.pdbx_description
1 polymer ?
#
loop_
_entity_poly.entity_id
_entity_poly.type
_entity_poly.pdbx_seq_one_letter_code
_entity_poly.pdbx_strand_id
1 'polypeptide(L)'
;MTTRRRSLLILALALLAPAVAASGSGSDSAYARQTVAPATAADRSIGRTDAPVTVIEYASFACNHCADWHRFVYPAFKARFIDTGQVRLVFRNLPTLPEEMSLPGAALARCAAPERFFDVASALMLGQDAVFRGGTRDDWYAPAIAVSGRTRTELDACAATPATLAAISRDVDSAQAAGARTTPTFFVNGRRVTDRSLGGLEVAIRAATAGQ
;
A
#
# COMPACT_ATOMS: atom_id res chain seq x y z
N MET A 1 -47.64 -72.16 -56.45
CA MET A 1 -46.71 -72.25 -55.27
C MET A 1 -46.02 -70.92 -55.13
N THR A 2 -46.50 -70.08 -54.31
CA THR A 2 -46.05 -68.70 -54.18
C THR A 2 -45.56 -68.45 -52.74
N THR A 3 -44.27 -68.28 -52.62
CA THR A 3 -43.62 -68.04 -51.31
C THR A 3 -43.54 -66.53 -51.08
N ARG A 4 -44.32 -66.06 -50.06
CA ARG A 4 -44.29 -64.67 -49.59
C ARG A 4 -43.06 -64.43 -48.69
N ARG A 5 -42.17 -63.55 -49.11
CA ARG A 5 -41.09 -63.01 -48.32
C ARG A 5 -41.69 -61.90 -47.41
N ARG A 6 -41.62 -62.07 -46.06
CA ARG A 6 -41.92 -61.05 -45.05
C ARG A 6 -40.64 -60.23 -44.85
N SER A 7 -40.68 -58.97 -45.27
CA SER A 7 -39.65 -58.00 -44.92
C SER A 7 -39.89 -57.50 -43.50
N LEU A 8 -38.95 -57.73 -42.61
CA LEU A 8 -38.93 -57.15 -41.26
C LEU A 8 -38.26 -55.77 -41.36
N LEU A 9 -39.06 -54.72 -41.17
CA LEU A 9 -38.57 -53.36 -40.97
C LEU A 9 -38.06 -53.24 -39.51
N ILE A 10 -36.74 -53.11 -39.33
CA ILE A 10 -36.13 -52.80 -38.05
C ILE A 10 -36.17 -51.28 -37.90
N LEU A 11 -37.02 -50.80 -37.01
CA LEU A 11 -37.10 -49.40 -36.63
C LEU A 11 -35.96 -49.08 -35.64
N ALA A 12 -34.89 -48.43 -36.14
CA ALA A 12 -33.81 -47.94 -35.26
C ALA A 12 -34.26 -46.67 -34.55
N LEU A 13 -34.56 -46.82 -33.28
CA LEU A 13 -34.88 -45.69 -32.38
C LEU A 13 -33.57 -45.01 -31.99
N ALA A 14 -33.26 -43.87 -32.62
CA ALA A 14 -32.11 -43.04 -32.23
C ALA A 14 -32.44 -42.30 -30.94
N LEU A 15 -31.83 -42.72 -29.83
CA LEU A 15 -31.84 -42.02 -28.57
C LEU A 15 -30.96 -40.75 -28.70
N LEU A 16 -31.59 -39.60 -28.91
CA LEU A 16 -30.94 -38.30 -28.69
C LEU A 16 -30.80 -38.10 -27.19
N ALA A 17 -29.57 -38.27 -26.66
CA ALA A 17 -29.22 -37.81 -25.33
C ALA A 17 -29.02 -36.29 -25.39
N PRO A 18 -29.66 -35.49 -24.52
CA PRO A 18 -29.36 -34.07 -24.41
C PRO A 18 -27.96 -33.93 -23.80
N ALA A 19 -27.05 -33.34 -24.54
CA ALA A 19 -25.77 -32.85 -24.00
C ALA A 19 -26.08 -31.73 -23.00
N VAL A 20 -26.08 -32.04 -21.73
CA VAL A 20 -26.05 -31.03 -20.68
C VAL A 20 -24.71 -30.35 -20.76
N ALA A 21 -24.65 -29.20 -21.44
CA ALA A 21 -23.53 -28.28 -21.33
C ALA A 21 -23.46 -27.85 -19.86
N ALA A 22 -22.56 -28.45 -19.10
CA ALA A 22 -22.17 -27.94 -17.81
C ALA A 22 -21.50 -26.58 -18.03
N SER A 23 -22.33 -25.52 -18.00
CA SER A 23 -21.83 -24.16 -17.83
C SER A 23 -21.18 -24.13 -16.46
N GLY A 24 -19.88 -24.44 -16.43
CA GLY A 24 -19.02 -24.18 -15.30
C GLY A 24 -19.02 -22.67 -15.09
N SER A 25 -19.96 -22.16 -14.33
CA SER A 25 -19.82 -20.88 -13.68
C SER A 25 -18.65 -21.03 -12.72
N GLY A 26 -17.46 -20.87 -13.27
CA GLY A 26 -16.28 -20.56 -12.49
C GLY A 26 -16.66 -19.31 -11.70
N SER A 27 -16.97 -19.51 -10.43
CA SER A 27 -16.90 -18.45 -9.44
C SER A 27 -15.42 -18.09 -9.38
N ASP A 28 -14.92 -17.44 -10.44
CA ASP A 28 -13.75 -16.61 -10.35
C ASP A 28 -14.11 -15.57 -9.31
N SER A 29 -13.81 -15.99 -8.08
CA SER A 29 -13.92 -15.19 -6.89
C SER A 29 -13.42 -13.81 -7.25
N ALA A 30 -14.31 -12.86 -7.27
CA ALA A 30 -14.06 -11.45 -7.47
C ALA A 30 -13.33 -10.84 -6.25
N TYR A 31 -12.28 -11.49 -5.78
CA TYR A 31 -11.10 -10.84 -5.30
C TYR A 31 -10.43 -10.24 -6.54
N ALA A 32 -11.09 -9.22 -7.12
CA ALA A 32 -10.41 -8.30 -8.01
C ALA A 32 -9.05 -8.09 -7.39
N ARG A 33 -7.98 -8.42 -8.10
CA ARG A 33 -6.61 -8.15 -7.62
C ARG A 33 -6.61 -6.68 -7.26
N GLN A 34 -6.65 -6.39 -5.96
CA GLN A 34 -6.62 -5.04 -5.46
C GLN A 34 -5.25 -4.52 -5.79
N THR A 35 -5.15 -3.85 -6.94
CA THR A 35 -3.90 -3.28 -7.43
C THR A 35 -3.79 -1.89 -6.83
N VAL A 36 -2.70 -1.66 -6.13
CA VAL A 36 -2.38 -0.32 -5.67
C VAL A 36 -2.07 0.57 -6.88
N ALA A 37 -2.56 1.81 -6.86
CA ALA A 37 -2.24 2.81 -7.88
C ALA A 37 -0.72 3.04 -7.94
N PRO A 38 -0.11 3.10 -9.15
CA PRO A 38 1.32 3.34 -9.31
C PRO A 38 1.79 4.58 -8.59
N ALA A 39 3.08 4.64 -8.27
CA ALA A 39 3.70 5.83 -7.72
C ALA A 39 3.70 6.97 -8.74
N THR A 40 3.42 8.17 -8.28
CA THR A 40 3.37 9.40 -9.09
C THR A 40 4.39 10.43 -8.59
N ALA A 41 4.54 11.54 -9.31
CA ALA A 41 5.37 12.67 -8.87
C ALA A 41 4.78 13.40 -7.65
N ALA A 42 3.48 13.23 -7.37
CA ALA A 42 2.81 13.82 -6.21
C ALA A 42 3.06 13.04 -4.91
N ASP A 43 3.52 11.80 -5.02
CA ASP A 43 3.85 10.97 -3.86
C ASP A 43 5.13 11.46 -3.16
N ARG A 44 5.19 11.20 -1.86
CA ARG A 44 6.44 11.35 -1.10
C ARG A 44 7.24 10.06 -1.21
N SER A 45 8.45 10.15 -1.76
CA SER A 45 9.28 8.98 -1.98
C SER A 45 10.75 9.25 -1.69
N ILE A 46 11.47 8.19 -1.35
CA ILE A 46 12.93 8.16 -1.16
C ILE A 46 13.52 7.00 -1.98
N GLY A 47 14.75 7.15 -2.39
CA GLY A 47 15.44 6.25 -3.31
C GLY A 47 15.38 6.75 -4.75
N ARG A 48 16.01 6.02 -5.65
CA ARG A 48 16.10 6.40 -7.07
C ARG A 48 14.72 6.30 -7.71
N THR A 49 14.38 7.24 -8.57
CA THR A 49 13.11 7.25 -9.31
C THR A 49 13.01 6.11 -10.35
N ASP A 50 14.15 5.64 -10.81
CA ASP A 50 14.34 4.53 -11.75
C ASP A 50 14.72 3.21 -11.05
N ALA A 51 14.54 3.11 -9.72
CA ALA A 51 14.78 1.86 -9.00
C ALA A 51 13.89 0.73 -9.55
N PRO A 52 14.44 -0.49 -9.73
CA PRO A 52 13.69 -1.61 -10.31
C PRO A 52 12.46 -2.01 -9.49
N VAL A 53 12.47 -1.75 -8.19
CA VAL A 53 11.36 -2.10 -7.31
C VAL A 53 10.78 -0.86 -6.64
N THR A 54 9.46 -0.72 -6.73
CA THR A 54 8.72 0.30 -5.96
C THR A 54 8.01 -0.39 -4.79
N VAL A 55 8.28 0.12 -3.58
CA VAL A 55 7.59 -0.28 -2.36
C VAL A 55 6.68 0.88 -1.93
N ILE A 56 5.39 0.62 -1.77
CA ILE A 56 4.43 1.60 -1.26
C ILE A 56 4.04 1.20 0.16
N GLU A 57 4.25 2.12 1.09
CA GLU A 57 3.85 2.02 2.48
C GLU A 57 2.63 2.91 2.72
N TYR A 58 1.51 2.33 3.16
CA TYR A 58 0.40 3.08 3.76
C TYR A 58 0.58 3.09 5.27
N ALA A 59 0.75 4.26 5.85
CA ALA A 59 1.05 4.41 7.27
C ALA A 59 0.31 5.60 7.91
N SER A 60 0.28 5.58 9.24
CA SER A 60 -0.32 6.63 10.06
C SER A 60 0.65 7.10 11.14
N PHE A 61 0.69 8.41 11.36
CA PHE A 61 1.49 9.01 12.42
C PHE A 61 0.91 8.80 13.84
N ALA A 62 -0.28 8.19 13.96
CA ALA A 62 -0.84 7.76 15.24
C ALA A 62 -0.79 6.24 15.45
N CYS A 63 -0.20 5.49 14.50
CA CYS A 63 -0.12 4.04 14.57
C CYS A 63 1.19 3.57 15.22
N ASN A 64 1.11 2.92 16.38
CA ASN A 64 2.28 2.38 17.07
C ASN A 64 3.03 1.31 16.25
N HIS A 65 2.32 0.45 15.50
CA HIS A 65 2.98 -0.52 14.61
C HIS A 65 3.75 0.14 13.47
N CYS A 66 3.32 1.33 13.01
CA CYS A 66 4.09 2.13 12.06
C CYS A 66 5.35 2.68 12.71
N ALA A 67 5.24 3.21 13.94
CA ALA A 67 6.38 3.68 14.71
C ALA A 67 7.39 2.55 14.97
N ASP A 68 6.92 1.35 15.34
CA ASP A 68 7.77 0.18 15.54
C ASP A 68 8.49 -0.22 14.25
N TRP A 69 7.80 -0.21 13.10
CA TRP A 69 8.44 -0.49 11.82
C TRP A 69 9.51 0.54 11.50
N HIS A 70 9.23 1.83 11.68
CA HIS A 70 10.19 2.91 11.47
C HIS A 70 11.37 2.84 12.46
N ARG A 71 11.16 2.34 13.67
CA ARG A 71 12.22 2.19 14.69
C ARG A 71 13.10 0.98 14.45
N PHE A 72 12.51 -0.18 14.15
CA PHE A 72 13.22 -1.46 14.19
C PHE A 72 13.54 -2.06 12.81
N VAL A 73 12.79 -1.68 11.76
CA VAL A 73 12.94 -2.27 10.43
C VAL A 73 13.47 -1.26 9.42
N TYR A 74 12.92 -0.05 9.40
CA TYR A 74 13.23 0.96 8.39
C TYR A 74 14.73 1.29 8.27
N PRO A 75 15.53 1.44 9.34
CA PRO A 75 16.95 1.75 9.20
C PRO A 75 17.72 0.69 8.40
N ALA A 76 17.48 -0.59 8.70
CA ALA A 76 18.10 -1.69 7.97
C ALA A 76 17.53 -1.84 6.55
N PHE A 77 16.23 -1.62 6.38
CA PHE A 77 15.58 -1.61 5.08
C PHE A 77 16.14 -0.51 4.17
N LYS A 78 16.28 0.70 4.72
CA LYS A 78 16.87 1.84 3.99
C LYS A 78 18.29 1.54 3.54
N ALA A 79 19.16 1.16 4.46
CA ALA A 79 20.56 0.88 4.16
C ALA A 79 20.72 -0.26 3.12
N ARG A 80 19.88 -1.28 3.19
CA ARG A 80 20.00 -2.47 2.36
C ARG A 80 19.40 -2.31 0.97
N PHE A 81 18.28 -1.61 0.83
CA PHE A 81 17.51 -1.59 -0.41
C PHE A 81 17.38 -0.19 -1.03
N ILE A 82 17.21 0.85 -0.22
CA ILE A 82 17.02 2.21 -0.74
C ILE A 82 18.38 2.83 -1.10
N ASP A 83 19.33 2.81 -0.18
CA ASP A 83 20.66 3.43 -0.37
C ASP A 83 21.49 2.69 -1.43
N THR A 84 21.17 1.42 -1.68
CA THR A 84 21.79 0.62 -2.76
C THR A 84 21.10 0.81 -4.12
N GLY A 85 20.01 1.61 -4.18
CA GLY A 85 19.30 1.91 -5.41
C GLY A 85 18.37 0.79 -5.89
N GLN A 86 18.15 -0.26 -5.10
CA GLN A 86 17.27 -1.38 -5.46
C GLN A 86 15.79 -1.03 -5.33
N VAL A 87 15.46 -0.15 -4.36
CA VAL A 87 14.07 0.19 -4.01
C VAL A 87 13.87 1.69 -4.00
N ARG A 88 12.75 2.11 -4.59
CA ARG A 88 12.09 3.38 -4.32
C ARG A 88 10.98 3.14 -3.30
N LEU A 89 11.08 3.72 -2.10
CA LEU A 89 10.03 3.69 -1.09
C LEU A 89 9.10 4.90 -1.28
N VAL A 90 7.82 4.64 -1.36
CA VAL A 90 6.73 5.64 -1.42
C VAL A 90 5.95 5.57 -0.13
N PHE A 91 5.72 6.72 0.50
CA PHE A 91 4.88 6.84 1.68
C PHE A 91 3.53 7.45 1.29
N ARG A 92 2.44 6.81 1.71
CA ARG A 92 1.07 7.31 1.58
C ARG A 92 0.38 7.33 2.93
N ASN A 93 -0.32 8.41 3.20
CA ASN A 93 -1.02 8.58 4.46
C ASN A 93 -2.30 7.72 4.50
N LEU A 94 -2.45 6.98 5.59
CA LEU A 94 -3.70 6.32 5.95
C LEU A 94 -3.98 6.64 7.42
N PRO A 95 -4.54 7.84 7.72
CA PRO A 95 -4.79 8.28 9.08
C PRO A 95 -5.62 7.27 9.87
N THR A 96 -5.22 7.03 11.10
CA THR A 96 -5.92 6.18 12.07
C THR A 96 -6.29 7.00 13.31
N LEU A 97 -7.08 6.43 14.19
CA LEU A 97 -7.33 7.05 15.49
C LEU A 97 -6.05 7.06 16.37
N PRO A 98 -5.85 8.07 17.20
CA PRO A 98 -6.67 9.29 17.30
C PRO A 98 -6.38 10.29 16.15
N GLU A 99 -7.45 10.83 15.54
CA GLU A 99 -7.32 11.75 14.38
C GLU A 99 -6.56 13.03 14.71
N GLU A 100 -6.67 13.51 15.95
CA GLU A 100 -5.96 14.70 16.43
C GLU A 100 -4.43 14.55 16.44
N MET A 101 -3.93 13.32 16.27
CA MET A 101 -2.52 13.04 16.02
C MET A 101 -2.26 12.73 14.55
N SER A 102 -3.04 11.82 13.95
CA SER A 102 -2.74 11.26 12.64
C SER A 102 -2.83 12.29 11.52
N LEU A 103 -3.89 13.12 11.50
CA LEU A 103 -4.08 14.12 10.46
C LEU A 103 -3.10 15.30 10.58
N PRO A 104 -2.91 15.93 11.75
CA PRO A 104 -1.93 17.00 11.87
C PRO A 104 -0.50 16.53 11.65
N GLY A 105 -0.15 15.30 12.09
CA GLY A 105 1.16 14.70 11.78
C GLY A 105 1.38 14.50 10.28
N ALA A 106 0.36 14.00 9.57
CA ALA A 106 0.39 13.85 8.12
C ALA A 106 0.55 15.21 7.41
N ALA A 107 -0.17 16.23 7.84
CA ALA A 107 -0.10 17.56 7.27
C ALA A 107 1.29 18.20 7.49
N LEU A 108 1.83 18.11 8.72
CA LEU A 108 3.17 18.61 9.04
C LEU A 108 4.24 17.91 8.20
N ALA A 109 4.25 16.58 8.14
CA ALA A 109 5.22 15.83 7.37
C ALA A 109 5.15 16.20 5.88
N ARG A 110 3.94 16.34 5.34
CA ARG A 110 3.74 16.67 3.94
C ARG A 110 4.22 18.07 3.58
N CYS A 111 4.25 18.98 4.54
CA CYS A 111 4.70 20.36 4.40
C CYS A 111 6.21 20.56 4.62
N ALA A 112 6.95 19.53 5.02
CA ALA A 112 8.40 19.56 5.01
C ALA A 112 8.96 19.83 3.59
N ALA A 113 10.20 20.30 3.49
CA ALA A 113 10.90 20.29 2.23
C ALA A 113 10.86 18.86 1.64
N PRO A 114 10.62 18.68 0.32
CA PRO A 114 10.35 17.35 -0.25
C PRO A 114 11.42 16.31 0.08
N GLU A 115 12.68 16.70 0.05
CA GLU A 115 13.85 15.87 0.37
C GLU A 115 13.96 15.53 1.86
N ARG A 116 13.27 16.28 2.73
CA ARG A 116 13.29 16.11 4.19
C ARG A 116 12.08 15.33 4.71
N PHE A 117 11.16 14.94 3.83
CA PHE A 117 9.94 14.26 4.22
C PHE A 117 10.20 13.02 5.09
N PHE A 118 11.13 12.15 4.69
CA PHE A 118 11.40 10.90 5.43
C PHE A 118 12.14 11.14 6.74
N ASP A 119 12.92 12.20 6.86
CA ASP A 119 13.52 12.61 8.14
C ASP A 119 12.42 13.06 9.12
N VAL A 120 11.48 13.86 8.62
CA VAL A 120 10.32 14.33 9.39
C VAL A 120 9.39 13.17 9.75
N ALA A 121 9.09 12.27 8.80
CA ALA A 121 8.28 11.10 9.05
C ALA A 121 8.89 10.22 10.14
N SER A 122 10.19 9.97 10.08
CA SER A 122 10.91 9.21 11.10
C SER A 122 10.86 9.90 12.46
N ALA A 123 11.08 11.22 12.52
CA ALA A 123 11.02 11.97 13.77
C ALA A 123 9.63 11.90 14.42
N LEU A 124 8.56 12.05 13.63
CA LEU A 124 7.17 11.92 14.11
C LEU A 124 6.87 10.50 14.58
N MET A 125 7.27 9.46 13.81
CA MET A 125 7.07 8.06 14.20
C MET A 125 7.79 7.72 15.51
N LEU A 126 9.04 8.11 15.64
CA LEU A 126 9.83 7.83 16.84
C LEU A 126 9.35 8.63 18.07
N GLY A 127 8.76 9.79 17.85
CA GLY A 127 8.24 10.67 18.89
C GLY A 127 6.84 10.32 19.42
N GLN A 128 6.10 9.40 18.77
CA GLN A 128 4.72 9.06 19.16
C GLN A 128 4.58 8.71 20.66
N ASP A 129 5.47 7.88 21.16
CA ASP A 129 5.43 7.40 22.56
C ASP A 129 5.43 8.54 23.58
N ALA A 130 6.07 9.67 23.28
CA ALA A 130 6.10 10.82 24.18
C ALA A 130 4.68 11.40 24.38
N VAL A 131 3.91 11.52 23.27
CA VAL A 131 2.53 12.03 23.32
C VAL A 131 1.62 11.05 24.05
N PHE A 132 1.70 9.76 23.74
CA PHE A 132 0.89 8.74 24.42
C PHE A 132 1.18 8.62 25.91
N ARG A 133 2.36 9.07 26.38
CA ARG A 133 2.71 9.17 27.80
C ARG A 133 2.40 10.53 28.42
N GLY A 134 1.63 11.39 27.75
CA GLY A 134 1.17 12.68 28.28
C GLY A 134 2.03 13.87 27.89
N GLY A 135 2.98 13.71 26.95
CA GLY A 135 3.71 14.83 26.35
C GLY A 135 2.81 15.70 25.46
N THR A 136 3.25 16.90 25.19
CA THR A 136 2.50 17.86 24.37
C THR A 136 2.71 17.59 22.88
N ARG A 137 1.81 18.14 22.05
CA ARG A 137 1.97 18.14 20.59
C ARG A 137 3.24 18.90 20.18
N ASP A 138 3.58 19.96 20.89
CA ASP A 138 4.77 20.75 20.58
C ASP A 138 6.05 19.97 20.87
N ASP A 139 6.09 19.19 21.95
CA ASP A 139 7.21 18.26 22.23
C ASP A 139 7.37 17.21 21.11
N TRP A 140 6.26 16.71 20.60
CA TRP A 140 6.26 15.76 19.50
C TRP A 140 6.75 16.38 18.19
N TYR A 141 6.33 17.62 17.89
CA TYR A 141 6.65 18.30 16.66
C TYR A 141 8.07 18.88 16.63
N ALA A 142 8.63 19.26 17.79
CA ALA A 142 9.91 19.96 17.84
C ALA A 142 11.05 19.21 17.11
N PRO A 143 11.27 17.89 17.30
CA PRO A 143 12.28 17.15 16.54
C PRO A 143 11.97 17.11 15.03
N ALA A 144 10.70 16.98 14.65
CA ALA A 144 10.27 16.93 13.27
C ALA A 144 10.47 18.27 12.54
N ILE A 145 10.15 19.38 13.24
CA ILE A 145 10.38 20.74 12.72
C ILE A 145 11.88 21.00 12.53
N ALA A 146 12.72 20.58 13.47
CA ALA A 146 14.17 20.79 13.41
C ALA A 146 14.82 20.16 12.16
N VAL A 147 14.23 19.08 11.63
CA VAL A 147 14.76 18.38 10.44
C VAL A 147 13.97 18.69 9.17
N SER A 148 12.90 19.51 9.24
CA SER A 148 11.96 19.73 8.14
C SER A 148 12.51 20.62 7.00
N GLY A 149 13.55 21.40 7.26
CA GLY A 149 14.01 22.44 6.34
C GLY A 149 13.12 23.67 6.27
N ARG A 150 12.15 23.81 7.19
CA ARG A 150 11.18 24.90 7.26
C ARG A 150 10.96 25.37 8.69
N THR A 151 10.51 26.61 8.84
CA THR A 151 10.07 27.16 10.11
C THR A 151 8.70 26.60 10.51
N ARG A 152 8.39 26.67 11.81
CA ARG A 152 7.08 26.31 12.34
C ARG A 152 5.95 27.05 11.62
N THR A 153 6.11 28.37 11.42
CA THR A 153 5.10 29.21 10.75
C THR A 153 4.84 28.78 9.31
N GLU A 154 5.88 28.45 8.56
CA GLU A 154 5.75 27.93 7.19
C GLU A 154 5.03 26.57 7.15
N LEU A 155 5.36 25.69 8.11
CA LEU A 155 4.72 24.37 8.22
C LEU A 155 3.24 24.52 8.56
N ASP A 156 2.88 25.36 9.53
CA ASP A 156 1.49 25.59 9.95
C ASP A 156 0.67 26.22 8.81
N ALA A 157 1.23 27.22 8.12
CA ALA A 157 0.59 27.84 6.96
C ALA A 157 0.31 26.83 5.82
N CYS A 158 1.30 25.98 5.51
CA CYS A 158 1.15 24.93 4.50
C CYS A 158 0.14 23.85 4.95
N ALA A 159 0.19 23.41 6.20
CA ALA A 159 -0.68 22.36 6.74
C ALA A 159 -2.17 22.76 6.66
N ALA A 160 -2.47 24.05 6.81
CA ALA A 160 -3.82 24.60 6.72
C ALA A 160 -4.36 24.72 5.27
N THR A 161 -3.52 24.46 4.25
CA THR A 161 -3.96 24.64 2.86
C THR A 161 -4.90 23.54 2.40
N PRO A 162 -5.92 23.85 1.56
CA PRO A 162 -6.76 22.83 0.91
C PRO A 162 -5.94 21.84 0.10
N ALA A 163 -4.82 22.24 -0.49
CA ALA A 163 -3.94 21.39 -1.29
C ALA A 163 -3.30 20.28 -0.44
N THR A 164 -2.87 20.58 0.79
CA THR A 164 -2.31 19.60 1.72
C THR A 164 -3.37 18.58 2.12
N LEU A 165 -4.57 19.02 2.49
CA LEU A 165 -5.68 18.15 2.86
C LEU A 165 -6.13 17.28 1.69
N ALA A 166 -6.25 17.84 0.50
CA ALA A 166 -6.59 17.08 -0.71
C ALA A 166 -5.53 16.04 -1.06
N ALA A 167 -4.26 16.30 -0.76
CA ALA A 167 -3.19 15.33 -0.97
C ALA A 167 -3.29 14.14 0.00
N ILE A 168 -3.65 14.38 1.26
CA ILE A 168 -3.89 13.32 2.24
C ILE A 168 -5.14 12.51 1.85
N SER A 169 -6.21 13.20 1.42
CA SER A 169 -7.43 12.52 0.94
C SER A 169 -7.14 11.59 -0.23
N ARG A 170 -6.35 12.00 -1.22
CA ARG A 170 -5.94 11.12 -2.34
C ARG A 170 -5.19 9.88 -1.88
N ASP A 171 -4.35 9.99 -0.86
CA ASP A 171 -3.66 8.85 -0.28
C ASP A 171 -4.68 7.87 0.35
N VAL A 172 -5.68 8.39 1.08
CA VAL A 172 -6.77 7.60 1.68
C VAL A 172 -7.61 6.92 0.61
N ASP A 173 -8.02 7.64 -0.44
CA ASP A 173 -8.79 7.07 -1.55
C ASP A 173 -8.01 5.95 -2.25
N SER A 174 -6.70 6.16 -2.44
CA SER A 174 -5.79 5.15 -2.98
C SER A 174 -5.68 3.91 -2.07
N ALA A 175 -5.64 4.11 -0.75
CA ALA A 175 -5.63 3.01 0.21
C ALA A 175 -6.92 2.18 0.14
N GLN A 176 -8.07 2.86 0.08
CA GLN A 176 -9.38 2.21 -0.04
C GLN A 176 -9.48 1.38 -1.32
N ALA A 177 -9.08 1.95 -2.46
CA ALA A 177 -9.06 1.27 -3.75
C ALA A 177 -8.13 0.05 -3.75
N ALA A 178 -6.99 0.14 -3.06
CA ALA A 178 -6.02 -0.96 -2.89
C ALA A 178 -6.42 -1.96 -1.80
N GLY A 179 -7.55 -1.76 -1.09
CA GLY A 179 -7.96 -2.60 0.04
C GLY A 179 -7.02 -2.53 1.25
N ALA A 180 -6.21 -1.48 1.37
CA ALA A 180 -5.39 -1.23 2.54
C ALA A 180 -6.28 -0.64 3.65
N ARG A 181 -6.60 -1.46 4.66
CA ARG A 181 -7.50 -1.10 5.77
C ARG A 181 -6.80 -1.05 7.12
N THR A 182 -5.53 -1.37 7.16
CA THR A 182 -4.70 -1.40 8.37
C THR A 182 -3.34 -0.76 8.09
N THR A 183 -2.66 -0.29 9.12
CA THR A 183 -1.33 0.32 9.01
C THR A 183 -0.30 -0.42 9.89
N PRO A 184 0.94 -0.51 9.45
CA PRO A 184 1.36 -0.24 8.09
C PRO A 184 0.91 -1.35 7.13
N THR A 185 0.56 -0.99 5.88
CA THR A 185 0.32 -1.93 4.78
C THR A 185 1.34 -1.67 3.67
N PHE A 186 1.96 -2.74 3.17
CA PHE A 186 2.99 -2.66 2.13
C PHE A 186 2.55 -3.31 0.84
N PHE A 187 2.95 -2.67 -0.27
CA PHE A 187 2.86 -3.24 -1.62
C PHE A 187 4.23 -3.18 -2.28
N VAL A 188 4.65 -4.27 -2.89
CA VAL A 188 5.90 -4.38 -3.67
C VAL A 188 5.51 -4.59 -5.13
N ASN A 189 5.88 -3.66 -6.01
CA ASN A 189 5.48 -3.64 -7.43
C ASN A 189 3.99 -3.99 -7.61
N GLY A 190 3.11 -3.35 -6.84
CA GLY A 190 1.67 -3.52 -6.92
C GLY A 190 1.09 -4.72 -6.15
N ARG A 191 1.91 -5.62 -5.62
CA ARG A 191 1.46 -6.81 -4.87
C ARG A 191 1.53 -6.59 -3.37
N ARG A 192 0.43 -6.85 -2.68
CA ARG A 192 0.37 -6.73 -1.23
C ARG A 192 1.32 -7.72 -0.54
N VAL A 193 2.04 -7.23 0.48
CA VAL A 193 2.94 -8.03 1.33
C VAL A 193 2.34 -8.11 2.72
N THR A 194 2.21 -9.32 3.26
CA THR A 194 1.65 -9.57 4.59
C THR A 194 2.70 -9.60 5.68
N ASP A 195 3.89 -10.14 5.37
CA ASP A 195 5.03 -10.13 6.29
C ASP A 195 5.81 -8.82 6.17
N ARG A 196 5.66 -7.95 7.17
CA ARG A 196 6.25 -6.60 7.24
C ARG A 196 7.65 -6.59 7.84
N SER A 197 8.18 -7.74 8.23
CA SER A 197 9.56 -7.87 8.70
C SER A 197 10.55 -7.55 7.58
N LEU A 198 11.80 -7.25 7.94
CA LEU A 198 12.86 -7.04 6.96
C LEU A 198 13.00 -8.26 6.02
N GLY A 199 12.91 -9.48 6.57
CA GLY A 199 13.01 -10.72 5.79
C GLY A 199 11.83 -10.92 4.84
N GLY A 200 10.59 -10.63 5.30
CA GLY A 200 9.40 -10.74 4.46
C GLY A 200 9.42 -9.75 3.29
N LEU A 201 9.81 -8.50 3.55
CA LEU A 201 9.99 -7.49 2.51
C LEU A 201 11.11 -7.87 1.54
N GLU A 202 12.24 -8.42 2.04
CA GLU A 202 13.32 -8.88 1.17
C GLU A 202 12.86 -9.99 0.22
N VAL A 203 12.11 -10.98 0.70
CA VAL A 203 11.55 -12.05 -0.16
C VAL A 203 10.67 -11.46 -1.25
N ALA A 204 9.80 -10.50 -0.91
CA ALA A 204 8.93 -9.85 -1.88
C ALA A 204 9.71 -9.01 -2.92
N ILE A 205 10.75 -8.29 -2.49
CA ILE A 205 11.63 -7.51 -3.36
C ILE A 205 12.38 -8.41 -4.33
N ARG A 206 12.99 -9.50 -3.85
CA ARG A 206 13.69 -10.47 -4.70
C ARG A 206 12.76 -11.10 -5.73
N ALA A 207 11.54 -11.47 -5.34
CA ALA A 207 10.54 -12.01 -6.26
C ALA A 207 10.13 -10.97 -7.33
N ALA A 208 10.01 -9.70 -6.95
CA ALA A 208 9.69 -8.61 -7.89
C ALA A 208 10.82 -8.34 -8.89
N THR A 209 12.08 -8.51 -8.49
CA THR A 209 13.24 -8.35 -9.36
C THR A 209 13.40 -9.52 -10.33
N ALA A 210 13.13 -10.75 -9.89
CA ALA A 210 13.25 -11.95 -10.73
C ALA A 210 12.15 -12.08 -11.81
N GLY A 211 11.04 -11.34 -11.66
CA GLY A 211 9.91 -11.34 -12.59
C GLY A 211 9.94 -10.23 -13.65
N GLN A 212 11.06 -9.48 -13.75
CA GLN A 212 11.30 -8.45 -14.77
C GLN A 212 12.15 -9.05 -15.91
#